data_518458fadda152b85982ce8bb0044b1e
#
_entry.id   518458fadda152b85982ce8bb0044b1e
#
_cell.length_a   1.000
_cell.length_b   1.000
_cell.length_c   1.000
_cell.angle_alpha   90.00
_cell.angle_beta   90.00
_cell.angle_gamma   90.00
#
_symmetry.space_group_name_H-M   'P 1'
#
loop_
_entity.id
_entity.type
_entity.pdbx_description
1 polymer ?
#
loop_
_entity_poly.entity_id
_entity_poly.type
_entity_poly.pdbx_seq_one_letter_code
_entity_poly.pdbx_strand_id
1 'polypeptide(L)'
;MKRALPWLTIVAVLVTTAYLLRSQGRLWWRSCDYLCLWSGDTWRSDNSQELFGSFTFTHVLHGFLFCGLLALILPRLSALWQLSIAVSIEALWEIVENGEFIIRRYREWTVAHGYHGDTIINSLGDILACGFGFVLARHLGFRRALAVFMLTEAVLIVWIRDSLLLNILMLIYPIDAIKEWQMAGN
;
A
#
# COMPACT_ATOMS: atom_id res chain seq x y z
N MET A 1 28.47 13.59 0.96
CA MET A 1 27.51 13.61 2.08
C MET A 1 26.09 14.03 1.66
N LYS A 2 25.85 15.14 0.94
CA LYS A 2 24.47 15.63 0.60
C LYS A 2 23.61 14.64 -0.21
N ARG A 3 24.21 13.75 -1.04
CA ARG A 3 23.47 12.75 -1.85
C ARG A 3 23.12 11.46 -1.08
N ALA A 4 23.82 11.17 0.02
CA ALA A 4 23.56 9.97 0.82
C ALA A 4 22.39 10.15 1.81
N LEU A 5 22.12 11.40 2.22
CA LEU A 5 21.14 11.69 3.26
C LEU A 5 19.71 11.18 2.93
N PRO A 6 19.15 11.36 1.72
CA PRO A 6 17.84 10.80 1.40
C PRO A 6 17.79 9.27 1.48
N TRP A 7 18.84 8.57 1.07
CA TRP A 7 18.93 7.12 1.20
C TRP A 7 18.99 6.66 2.65
N LEU A 8 19.77 7.38 3.48
CA LEU A 8 19.80 7.12 4.92
C LEU A 8 18.45 7.38 5.57
N THR A 9 17.71 8.39 5.11
CA THR A 9 16.33 8.64 5.56
C THR A 9 15.42 7.46 5.21
N ILE A 10 15.46 6.95 3.96
CA ILE A 10 14.66 5.79 3.54
C ILE A 10 14.99 4.58 4.42
N VAL A 11 16.26 4.26 4.62
CA VAL A 11 16.67 3.13 5.48
C VAL A 11 16.19 3.32 6.91
N ALA A 12 16.36 4.51 7.48
CA ALA A 12 15.89 4.82 8.83
C ALA A 12 14.37 4.68 8.96
N VAL A 13 13.61 5.12 7.96
CA VAL A 13 12.15 4.97 7.90
C VAL A 13 11.77 3.48 7.91
N LEU A 14 12.35 2.66 7.03
CA LEU A 14 12.04 1.22 6.97
C LEU A 14 12.35 0.51 8.30
N VAL A 15 13.50 0.79 8.90
CA VAL A 15 13.88 0.21 10.20
C VAL A 15 12.93 0.65 11.31
N THR A 16 12.57 1.94 11.34
CA THR A 16 11.63 2.47 12.34
C THR A 16 10.24 1.87 12.17
N THR A 17 9.77 1.74 10.94
CA THR A 17 8.47 1.11 10.64
C THR A 17 8.44 -0.33 11.12
N ALA A 18 9.46 -1.13 10.79
CA ALA A 18 9.55 -2.52 11.25
C ALA A 18 9.54 -2.62 12.79
N TYR A 19 10.26 -1.72 13.47
CA TYR A 19 10.25 -1.66 14.93
C TYR A 19 8.87 -1.30 15.49
N LEU A 20 8.19 -0.29 14.94
CA LEU A 20 6.86 0.14 15.40
C LEU A 20 5.80 -0.93 15.14
N LEU A 21 5.78 -1.55 13.97
CA LEU A 21 4.88 -2.67 13.66
C LEU A 21 5.12 -3.85 14.61
N ARG A 22 6.39 -4.14 14.93
CA ARG A 22 6.71 -5.17 15.91
C ARG A 22 6.17 -4.82 17.30
N SER A 23 6.25 -3.56 17.72
CA SER A 23 5.70 -3.08 18.99
C SER A 23 4.17 -3.14 19.05
N GLN A 24 3.49 -3.06 17.90
CA GLN A 24 2.05 -3.32 17.75
C GLN A 24 1.69 -4.81 17.78
N GLY A 25 2.66 -5.71 17.93
CA GLY A 25 2.44 -7.15 17.98
C GLY A 25 2.41 -7.83 16.61
N ARG A 26 2.77 -7.11 15.50
CA ARG A 26 2.82 -7.72 14.17
C ARG A 26 3.91 -8.78 14.09
N LEU A 27 3.63 -9.86 13.35
CA LEU A 27 4.58 -10.93 13.10
C LEU A 27 5.56 -10.51 12.00
N TRP A 28 6.79 -11.02 12.06
CA TRP A 28 7.75 -10.80 10.98
C TRP A 28 7.30 -11.44 9.68
N TRP A 29 6.81 -12.66 9.77
CA TRP A 29 6.41 -13.50 8.65
C TRP A 29 5.27 -14.42 9.08
N ARG A 30 4.49 -14.88 8.12
CA ARG A 30 3.49 -15.91 8.39
C ARG A 30 4.18 -17.20 8.86
N SER A 31 3.57 -17.87 9.82
CA SER A 31 3.99 -19.22 10.24
C SER A 31 3.55 -20.23 9.17
N CYS A 32 4.41 -20.48 8.19
CA CYS A 32 4.25 -21.52 7.17
C CYS A 32 5.59 -22.22 6.93
N ASP A 33 5.55 -23.46 6.47
CA ASP A 33 6.74 -24.29 6.25
C ASP A 33 7.56 -23.91 5.01
N TYR A 34 7.10 -22.91 4.23
CA TYR A 34 7.75 -22.45 3.00
C TYR A 34 7.64 -20.93 2.83
N LEU A 35 8.59 -20.36 2.10
CA LEU A 35 8.58 -18.96 1.74
C LEU A 35 7.53 -18.72 0.64
N CYS A 36 6.42 -18.10 0.99
CA CYS A 36 5.41 -17.66 0.04
C CYS A 36 5.61 -16.18 -0.28
N LEU A 37 5.92 -15.87 -1.54
CA LEU A 37 6.17 -14.50 -1.99
C LEU A 37 4.91 -13.80 -2.47
N TRP A 38 3.86 -14.57 -2.83
CA TRP A 38 2.64 -14.06 -3.44
C TRP A 38 1.40 -14.70 -2.85
N SER A 39 0.46 -13.89 -2.37
CA SER A 39 -0.89 -14.34 -2.02
C SER A 39 -1.74 -14.48 -3.28
N GLY A 40 -2.17 -15.70 -3.57
CA GLY A 40 -2.98 -16.00 -4.76
C GLY A 40 -4.47 -15.72 -4.60
N ASP A 41 -4.96 -15.62 -3.36
CA ASP A 41 -6.37 -15.42 -3.05
C ASP A 41 -6.55 -14.16 -2.20
N THR A 42 -7.17 -13.15 -2.80
CA THR A 42 -7.35 -11.82 -2.22
C THR A 42 -8.29 -11.80 -1.02
N TRP A 43 -9.24 -12.75 -0.96
CA TRP A 43 -10.34 -12.72 0.00
C TRP A 43 -10.16 -13.67 1.18
N ARG A 44 -9.06 -14.40 1.21
CA ARG A 44 -8.72 -15.25 2.35
C ARG A 44 -8.33 -14.42 3.57
N SER A 45 -8.57 -15.00 4.75
CA SER A 45 -8.18 -14.40 6.03
C SER A 45 -6.65 -14.23 6.20
N ASP A 46 -5.87 -14.89 5.36
CA ASP A 46 -4.41 -14.83 5.33
C ASP A 46 -3.85 -13.89 4.25
N ASN A 47 -4.70 -13.11 3.59
CA ASN A 47 -4.25 -12.01 2.74
C ASN A 47 -3.39 -11.03 3.56
N SER A 48 -2.42 -10.41 2.92
CA SER A 48 -1.43 -9.52 3.58
C SER A 48 -0.48 -10.22 4.58
N GLN A 49 -0.33 -11.54 4.45
CA GLN A 49 0.62 -12.31 5.27
C GLN A 49 1.88 -12.70 4.47
N GLU A 50 1.83 -12.66 3.16
CA GLU A 50 2.94 -12.87 2.23
C GLU A 50 3.60 -11.55 1.86
N LEU A 51 4.75 -11.60 1.15
CA LEU A 51 5.50 -10.41 0.75
C LEU A 51 4.67 -9.50 -0.18
N PHE A 52 3.94 -10.10 -1.12
CA PHE A 52 3.11 -9.39 -2.10
C PHE A 52 1.75 -10.07 -2.25
N GLY A 53 0.76 -9.29 -2.65
CA GLY A 53 -0.58 -9.73 -2.98
C GLY A 53 -1.23 -8.82 -4.01
N SER A 54 -2.53 -9.02 -4.28
CA SER A 54 -3.28 -8.17 -5.19
C SER A 54 -3.32 -6.70 -4.73
N PHE A 55 -3.37 -6.45 -3.43
CA PHE A 55 -3.34 -5.09 -2.88
C PHE A 55 -1.98 -4.40 -3.00
N THR A 56 -0.89 -5.12 -3.23
CA THR A 56 0.41 -4.50 -3.54
C THR A 56 0.33 -3.55 -4.73
N PHE A 57 -0.57 -3.80 -5.70
CA PHE A 57 -0.81 -2.86 -6.81
C PHE A 57 -1.42 -1.53 -6.34
N THR A 58 -2.22 -1.50 -5.28
CA THR A 58 -2.74 -0.24 -4.72
C THR A 58 -1.62 0.59 -4.10
N HIS A 59 -0.63 -0.04 -3.47
CA HIS A 59 0.57 0.63 -2.97
C HIS A 59 1.47 1.14 -4.10
N VAL A 60 1.55 0.44 -5.23
CA VAL A 60 2.17 1.00 -6.46
C VAL A 60 1.44 2.27 -6.88
N LEU A 61 0.10 2.28 -6.85
CA LEU A 61 -0.71 3.47 -7.20
C LEU A 61 -0.56 4.61 -6.17
N HIS A 62 -0.33 4.34 -4.88
CA HIS A 62 0.09 5.36 -3.91
C HIS A 62 1.35 6.07 -4.41
N GLY A 63 2.34 5.33 -4.89
CA GLY A 63 3.56 5.90 -5.47
C GLY A 63 3.30 6.83 -6.67
N PHE A 64 2.35 6.47 -7.55
CA PHE A 64 1.91 7.33 -8.64
C PHE A 64 1.29 8.63 -8.14
N LEU A 65 0.38 8.55 -7.17
CA LEU A 65 -0.26 9.72 -6.57
C LEU A 65 0.76 10.64 -5.88
N PHE A 66 1.66 10.07 -5.07
CA PHE A 66 2.67 10.85 -4.38
C PHE A 66 3.65 11.49 -5.35
N CYS A 67 4.02 10.81 -6.45
CA CYS A 67 4.86 11.41 -7.49
C CYS A 67 4.20 12.66 -8.10
N GLY A 68 2.92 12.58 -8.47
CA GLY A 68 2.18 13.71 -9.02
C GLY A 68 2.01 14.84 -8.01
N LEU A 69 1.58 14.52 -6.79
CA LEU A 69 1.33 15.48 -5.72
C LEU A 69 2.62 16.22 -5.33
N LEU A 70 3.70 15.48 -5.07
CA LEU A 70 4.98 16.08 -4.65
C LEU A 70 5.63 16.89 -5.77
N ALA A 71 5.43 16.51 -7.03
CA ALA A 71 5.87 17.33 -8.17
C ALA A 71 5.15 18.70 -8.22
N LEU A 72 3.88 18.76 -7.78
CA LEU A 72 3.09 19.99 -7.72
C LEU A 72 3.44 20.86 -6.51
N ILE A 73 3.47 20.26 -5.31
CA ILE A 73 3.60 21.03 -4.06
C ILE A 73 5.06 21.29 -3.65
N LEU A 74 5.99 20.43 -4.06
CA LEU A 74 7.42 20.53 -3.73
C LEU A 74 8.32 20.45 -4.99
N PRO A 75 8.05 21.24 -6.05
CA PRO A 75 8.76 21.13 -7.33
C PRO A 75 10.26 21.45 -7.23
N ARG A 76 10.68 22.17 -6.17
CA ARG A 76 12.07 22.55 -5.96
C ARG A 76 12.91 21.46 -5.29
N LEU A 77 12.29 20.45 -4.72
CA LEU A 77 13.03 19.33 -4.12
C LEU A 77 13.55 18.39 -5.21
N SER A 78 14.73 17.82 -4.95
CA SER A 78 15.24 16.77 -5.83
C SER A 78 14.33 15.55 -5.82
N ALA A 79 14.33 14.80 -6.94
CA ALA A 79 13.54 13.58 -7.07
C ALA A 79 13.76 12.57 -5.93
N LEU A 80 15.00 12.49 -5.45
CA LEU A 80 15.36 11.57 -4.37
C LEU A 80 14.77 12.01 -3.02
N TRP A 81 14.69 13.32 -2.76
CA TRP A 81 14.00 13.84 -1.58
C TRP A 81 12.47 13.65 -1.70
N GLN A 82 11.90 13.86 -2.88
CA GLN A 82 10.48 13.58 -3.10
C GLN A 82 10.18 12.08 -2.89
N LEU A 83 11.04 11.18 -3.39
CA LEU A 83 10.93 9.74 -3.12
C LEU A 83 11.01 9.42 -1.62
N SER A 84 11.96 10.04 -0.90
CA SER A 84 12.08 9.82 0.55
C SER A 84 10.83 10.25 1.31
N ILE A 85 10.20 11.36 0.90
CA ILE A 85 8.94 11.82 1.47
C ILE A 85 7.81 10.85 1.14
N ALA A 86 7.69 10.40 -0.12
CA ALA A 86 6.68 9.44 -0.54
C ALA A 86 6.77 8.14 0.28
N VAL A 87 7.96 7.57 0.41
CA VAL A 87 8.24 6.39 1.24
C VAL A 87 7.90 6.64 2.71
N SER A 88 8.15 7.85 3.23
CA SER A 88 7.81 8.19 4.61
C SER A 88 6.30 8.29 4.85
N ILE A 89 5.55 8.83 3.87
CA ILE A 89 4.08 8.91 3.94
C ILE A 89 3.50 7.50 3.89
N GLU A 90 3.99 6.65 2.99
CA GLU A 90 3.56 5.25 2.91
C GLU A 90 3.85 4.49 4.19
N ALA A 91 5.05 4.63 4.73
CA ALA A 91 5.43 4.02 6.00
C ALA A 91 4.54 4.45 7.18
N LEU A 92 4.12 5.72 7.18
CA LEU A 92 3.16 6.21 8.16
C LEU A 92 1.78 5.55 7.96
N TRP A 93 1.35 5.39 6.69
CA TRP A 93 0.11 4.69 6.36
C TRP A 93 0.15 3.25 6.88
N GLU A 94 1.20 2.50 6.60
CA GLU A 94 1.38 1.11 7.07
C GLU A 94 1.27 0.98 8.61
N ILE A 95 1.86 1.92 9.35
CA ILE A 95 1.75 1.95 10.81
C ILE A 95 0.32 2.21 11.26
N VAL A 96 -0.40 3.12 10.60
CA VAL A 96 -1.79 3.48 10.91
C VAL A 96 -2.73 2.35 10.51
N GLU A 97 -2.56 1.75 9.34
CA GLU A 97 -3.37 0.67 8.81
C GLU A 97 -3.32 -0.58 9.71
N ASN A 98 -2.15 -0.87 10.26
CA ASN A 98 -1.94 -1.95 11.20
C ASN A 98 -2.38 -1.61 12.64
N GLY A 99 -2.95 -0.44 12.87
CA GLY A 99 -3.58 -0.05 14.12
C GLY A 99 -4.96 -0.68 14.28
N GLU A 100 -5.35 -0.98 15.52
CA GLU A 100 -6.62 -1.65 15.83
C GLU A 100 -7.85 -0.92 15.28
N PHE A 101 -7.82 0.41 15.23
CA PHE A 101 -8.92 1.22 14.69
C PHE A 101 -9.18 0.93 13.21
N ILE A 102 -8.14 0.93 12.37
CA ILE A 102 -8.26 0.68 10.92
C ILE A 102 -8.59 -0.79 10.66
N ILE A 103 -7.94 -1.73 11.35
CA ILE A 103 -8.24 -3.17 11.23
C ILE A 103 -9.72 -3.43 11.52
N ARG A 104 -10.26 -2.86 12.60
CA ARG A 104 -11.68 -2.98 12.92
C ARG A 104 -12.56 -2.38 11.84
N ARG A 105 -12.18 -1.21 11.30
CA ARG A 105 -12.92 -0.55 10.24
C ARG A 105 -12.96 -1.37 8.96
N TYR A 106 -11.87 -2.00 8.56
CA TYR A 106 -11.85 -2.93 7.43
C TYR A 106 -12.80 -4.11 7.65
N ARG A 107 -12.78 -4.74 8.83
CA ARG A 107 -13.66 -5.87 9.15
C ARG A 107 -15.14 -5.50 9.14
N GLU A 108 -15.50 -4.33 9.64
CA GLU A 108 -16.90 -3.90 9.77
C GLU A 108 -17.46 -3.38 8.43
N TRP A 109 -16.67 -2.62 7.68
CA TRP A 109 -17.14 -1.82 6.57
C TRP A 109 -16.71 -2.30 5.19
N THR A 110 -15.83 -3.27 5.10
CA THR A 110 -15.41 -3.89 3.83
C THR A 110 -15.69 -5.38 3.83
N VAL A 111 -15.30 -6.08 2.76
CA VAL A 111 -15.38 -7.55 2.67
C VAL A 111 -14.21 -8.26 3.35
N ALA A 112 -13.27 -7.54 3.91
CA ALA A 112 -12.09 -8.09 4.59
C ALA A 112 -12.40 -8.58 6.02
N HIS A 113 -13.44 -9.39 6.17
CA HIS A 113 -13.91 -9.84 7.50
C HIS A 113 -12.86 -10.61 8.30
N GLY A 114 -11.92 -11.27 7.63
CA GLY A 114 -10.83 -12.03 8.24
C GLY A 114 -9.53 -11.25 8.42
N TYR A 115 -9.49 -9.95 8.06
CA TYR A 115 -8.28 -9.17 8.15
C TYR A 115 -7.84 -8.94 9.60
N HIS A 116 -6.59 -9.26 9.91
CA HIS A 116 -5.98 -9.17 11.25
C HIS A 116 -4.77 -8.21 11.28
N GLY A 117 -4.54 -7.46 10.21
CA GLY A 117 -3.36 -6.65 9.98
C GLY A 117 -2.28 -7.45 9.25
N ASP A 118 -1.29 -6.73 8.75
CA ASP A 118 -0.23 -7.26 7.89
C ASP A 118 0.91 -7.87 8.70
N THR A 119 1.69 -8.72 8.06
CA THR A 119 3.02 -9.05 8.54
C THR A 119 3.99 -7.89 8.28
N ILE A 120 5.06 -7.81 9.06
CA ILE A 120 6.09 -6.77 8.87
C ILE A 120 6.70 -6.85 7.48
N ILE A 121 6.90 -8.05 6.94
CA ILE A 121 7.48 -8.22 5.60
C ILE A 121 6.51 -7.77 4.50
N ASN A 122 5.20 -7.95 4.67
CA ASN A 122 4.20 -7.44 3.76
C ASN A 122 4.22 -5.91 3.76
N SER A 123 4.08 -5.25 4.92
CA SER A 123 4.17 -3.79 5.03
C SER A 123 5.46 -3.22 4.43
N LEU A 124 6.60 -3.87 4.65
CA LEU A 124 7.85 -3.44 4.00
C LEU A 124 7.82 -3.64 2.47
N GLY A 125 7.19 -4.71 1.99
CA GLY A 125 6.95 -4.98 0.58
C GLY A 125 6.10 -3.88 -0.06
N ASP A 126 5.05 -3.45 0.62
CA ASP A 126 4.10 -2.43 0.14
C ASP A 126 4.73 -1.03 0.15
N ILE A 127 5.55 -0.70 1.15
CA ILE A 127 6.38 0.52 1.12
C ILE A 127 7.35 0.51 -0.07
N LEU A 128 7.98 -0.63 -0.37
CA LEU A 128 8.86 -0.75 -1.54
C LEU A 128 8.07 -0.66 -2.85
N ALA A 129 6.87 -1.23 -2.92
CA ALA A 129 5.96 -1.13 -4.06
C ALA A 129 5.55 0.33 -4.32
N CYS A 130 5.25 1.09 -3.28
CA CYS A 130 5.03 2.53 -3.38
C CYS A 130 6.26 3.26 -3.94
N GLY A 131 7.44 2.98 -3.41
CA GLY A 131 8.70 3.53 -3.92
C GLY A 131 8.93 3.21 -5.40
N PHE A 132 8.67 1.97 -5.81
CA PHE A 132 8.71 1.54 -7.21
C PHE A 132 7.70 2.32 -8.06
N GLY A 133 6.45 2.43 -7.61
CA GLY A 133 5.40 3.19 -8.28
C GLY A 133 5.77 4.65 -8.49
N PHE A 134 6.37 5.29 -7.46
CA PHE A 134 6.87 6.66 -7.57
C PHE A 134 7.92 6.81 -8.68
N VAL A 135 8.92 5.92 -8.70
CA VAL A 135 9.99 5.94 -9.71
C VAL A 135 9.40 5.69 -11.11
N LEU A 136 8.52 4.71 -11.24
CA LEU A 136 7.86 4.39 -12.51
C LEU A 136 7.03 5.57 -13.03
N ALA A 137 6.18 6.18 -12.20
CA ALA A 137 5.37 7.34 -12.56
C ALA A 137 6.24 8.52 -13.06
N ARG A 138 7.36 8.75 -12.37
CA ARG A 138 8.30 9.79 -12.75
C ARG A 138 8.95 9.53 -14.11
N HIS A 139 9.30 8.29 -14.43
CA HIS A 139 9.86 7.91 -15.74
C HIS A 139 8.83 7.99 -16.87
N LEU A 140 7.58 7.61 -16.60
CA LEU A 140 6.51 7.67 -17.60
C LEU A 140 6.11 9.09 -17.96
N GLY A 141 6.22 10.02 -17.04
CA GLY A 141 5.67 11.37 -17.14
C GLY A 141 4.14 11.39 -17.00
N PHE A 142 3.59 12.58 -16.75
CA PHE A 142 2.21 12.76 -16.27
C PHE A 142 1.14 12.01 -17.07
N ARG A 143 1.12 12.19 -18.42
CA ARG A 143 0.04 11.61 -19.26
C ARG A 143 0.04 10.09 -19.25
N ARG A 144 1.24 9.48 -19.38
CA ARG A 144 1.37 8.02 -19.38
C ARG A 144 1.14 7.45 -17.98
N ALA A 145 1.65 8.13 -16.96
CA ALA A 145 1.41 7.74 -15.57
C ALA A 145 -0.09 7.75 -15.25
N LEU A 146 -0.83 8.78 -15.65
CA LEU A 146 -2.28 8.84 -15.48
C LEU A 146 -2.99 7.69 -16.23
N ALA A 147 -2.58 7.40 -17.46
CA ALA A 147 -3.18 6.29 -18.21
C ALA A 147 -2.92 4.93 -17.56
N VAL A 148 -1.70 4.67 -17.07
CA VAL A 148 -1.36 3.44 -16.34
C VAL A 148 -2.13 3.38 -15.02
N PHE A 149 -2.23 4.47 -14.28
CA PHE A 149 -3.02 4.55 -13.05
C PHE A 149 -4.47 4.13 -13.30
N MET A 150 -5.14 4.78 -14.25
CA MET A 150 -6.55 4.47 -14.58
C MET A 150 -6.75 3.05 -15.09
N LEU A 151 -5.81 2.53 -15.88
CA LEU A 151 -5.84 1.14 -16.34
C LEU A 151 -5.71 0.16 -15.17
N THR A 152 -4.78 0.41 -14.25
CA THR A 152 -4.59 -0.44 -13.07
C THR A 152 -5.82 -0.42 -12.16
N GLU A 153 -6.42 0.74 -11.90
CA GLU A 153 -7.71 0.86 -11.19
C GLU A 153 -8.79 -0.01 -11.85
N ALA A 154 -8.97 0.12 -13.18
CA ALA A 154 -9.96 -0.65 -13.92
C ALA A 154 -9.70 -2.16 -13.86
N VAL A 155 -8.44 -2.58 -13.99
CA VAL A 155 -8.05 -4.00 -13.88
C VAL A 155 -8.35 -4.54 -12.48
N LEU A 156 -8.01 -3.81 -11.42
CA LEU A 156 -8.26 -4.22 -10.05
C LEU A 156 -9.76 -4.33 -9.77
N ILE A 157 -10.57 -3.38 -10.21
CA ILE A 157 -12.04 -3.43 -10.08
C ILE A 157 -12.62 -4.70 -10.74
N VAL A 158 -12.12 -5.08 -11.91
CA VAL A 158 -12.60 -6.29 -12.62
C VAL A 158 -12.06 -7.56 -11.98
N TRP A 159 -10.80 -7.55 -11.54
CA TRP A 159 -10.11 -8.74 -11.03
C TRP A 159 -10.51 -9.07 -9.59
N ILE A 160 -10.45 -8.09 -8.69
CA ILE A 160 -10.64 -8.31 -7.25
C ILE A 160 -11.84 -7.54 -6.68
N ARG A 161 -12.63 -6.87 -7.53
CA ARG A 161 -13.75 -6.01 -7.12
C ARG A 161 -13.38 -4.95 -6.08
N ASP A 162 -12.12 -4.55 -6.07
CA ASP A 162 -11.57 -3.48 -5.25
C ASP A 162 -10.51 -2.70 -6.03
N SER A 163 -10.13 -1.53 -5.55
CA SER A 163 -9.09 -0.70 -6.13
C SER A 163 -8.66 0.34 -5.11
N LEU A 164 -7.59 1.10 -5.38
CA LEU A 164 -7.15 2.14 -4.47
C LEU A 164 -8.24 3.17 -4.18
N LEU A 165 -8.89 3.70 -5.22
CA LEU A 165 -9.92 4.73 -5.04
C LEU A 165 -11.16 4.18 -4.33
N LEU A 166 -11.53 2.94 -4.63
CA LEU A 166 -12.67 2.28 -4.00
C LEU A 166 -12.38 1.99 -2.53
N ASN A 167 -11.18 1.52 -2.22
CA ASN A 167 -10.74 1.25 -0.86
C ASN A 167 -10.73 2.54 -0.01
N ILE A 168 -10.16 3.63 -0.53
CA ILE A 168 -10.19 4.93 0.14
C ILE A 168 -11.64 5.39 0.37
N LEU A 169 -12.52 5.26 -0.64
CA LEU A 169 -13.92 5.63 -0.51
C LEU A 169 -14.60 4.83 0.60
N MET A 170 -14.47 3.51 0.59
CA MET A 170 -15.09 2.63 1.58
C MET A 170 -14.54 2.83 2.99
N LEU A 171 -13.25 3.16 3.10
CA LEU A 171 -12.64 3.45 4.38
C LEU A 171 -13.15 4.77 5.01
N ILE A 172 -13.42 5.79 4.17
CA ILE A 172 -13.90 7.11 4.63
C ILE A 172 -15.43 7.11 4.78
N TYR A 173 -16.11 6.66 3.74
CA TYR A 173 -17.58 6.70 3.63
C TYR A 173 -18.09 5.35 3.09
N PRO A 174 -18.32 4.36 3.97
CA PRO A 174 -18.76 3.03 3.55
C PRO A 174 -20.15 3.09 2.92
N ILE A 175 -20.30 2.38 1.79
CA ILE A 175 -21.53 2.32 0.98
C ILE A 175 -21.97 0.84 0.89
N ASP A 176 -23.12 0.52 1.47
CA ASP A 176 -23.64 -0.86 1.53
C ASP A 176 -23.74 -1.52 0.15
N ALA A 177 -24.24 -0.78 -0.86
CA ALA A 177 -24.34 -1.31 -2.23
C ALA A 177 -22.98 -1.73 -2.83
N ILE A 178 -21.90 -1.01 -2.50
CA ILE A 178 -20.55 -1.38 -2.93
C ILE A 178 -20.09 -2.64 -2.18
N LYS A 179 -20.31 -2.69 -0.88
CA LYS A 179 -19.98 -3.87 -0.05
C LYS A 179 -20.71 -5.12 -0.55
N GLU A 180 -22.02 -5.02 -0.81
CA GLU A 180 -22.81 -6.13 -1.37
C GLU A 180 -22.29 -6.58 -2.74
N TRP A 181 -21.95 -5.63 -3.62
CA TRP A 181 -21.36 -5.94 -4.92
C TRP A 181 -19.99 -6.62 -4.80
N GLN A 182 -19.15 -6.19 -3.88
CA GLN A 182 -17.87 -6.84 -3.59
C GLN A 182 -18.09 -8.28 -3.07
N MET A 183 -19.02 -8.49 -2.13
CA MET A 183 -19.34 -9.82 -1.58
C MET A 183 -19.93 -10.77 -2.62
N ALA A 184 -20.71 -10.30 -3.58
CA ALA A 184 -21.30 -11.14 -4.62
C ALA A 184 -20.29 -11.76 -5.60
N GLY A 185 -19.00 -11.46 -5.45
CA GLY A 185 -17.91 -11.99 -6.28
C GLY A 185 -17.02 -13.01 -5.59
N ASN A 186 -17.33 -13.34 -4.36
CA ASN A 186 -16.57 -14.26 -3.50
C ASN A 186 -17.30 -15.60 -3.35
#